data_fde9319030c638e92c683a895fbc8118
#
_entry.id   fde9319030c638e92c683a895fbc8118
#
_cell.length_a   1.000
_cell.length_b   1.000
_cell.length_c   1.000
_cell.angle_alpha   90.00
_cell.angle_beta   90.00
_cell.angle_gamma   90.00
#
_symmetry.space_group_name_H-M   'P 1'
#
loop_
_entity.id
_entity.type
_entity.pdbx_description
1 polymer ?
#
loop_
_entity_poly.entity_id
_entity_poly.type
_entity_poly.pdbx_seq_one_letter_code
_entity_poly.pdbx_strand_id
1 'polypeptide(L)'
;MRVLSKPPQGDLQEPRAYLTVIAKGLVSNWYRRRAIENAYLEELASRPEAYSVSPEDRALMLEALFEIDAMLDKLPAKAREAFLLSQLDELPYSEIAQRLNISLSTVKRYIVLGFAQCLASMA
;
A
#
# COMPACT_ATOMS: atom_id res chain seq x y z
N MET A 1 7.39 0.75 15.96
CA MET A 1 7.88 2.09 15.67
C MET A 1 9.39 2.16 15.75
N ARG A 2 10.03 2.29 14.62
CA ARG A 2 11.45 2.20 14.53
C ARG A 2 12.20 3.37 15.13
N VAL A 3 11.61 4.54 15.03
CA VAL A 3 12.21 5.76 15.52
C VAL A 3 12.55 5.64 17.01
N LEU A 4 11.67 5.01 17.75
CA LEU A 4 11.85 4.90 19.18
C LEU A 4 12.86 3.83 19.58
N SER A 5 13.07 2.84 18.72
CA SER A 5 13.99 1.75 19.02
C SER A 5 15.41 2.08 18.68
N LYS A 6 15.64 3.18 17.97
CA LYS A 6 16.96 3.54 17.52
C LYS A 6 17.24 5.01 17.79
N PRO A 7 17.63 5.34 19.00
CA PRO A 7 17.87 6.74 19.34
C PRO A 7 19.06 7.31 18.56
N PRO A 8 19.06 8.61 18.34
CA PRO A 8 20.17 9.26 17.70
C PRO A 8 21.46 9.05 18.49
N GLN A 9 22.56 9.16 17.81
CA GLN A 9 23.87 8.91 18.36
C GLN A 9 24.35 10.07 19.24
N GLY A 10 23.50 10.62 20.03
CA GLY A 10 23.84 11.75 20.87
C GLY A 10 23.85 13.08 20.15
N ASP A 11 23.52 13.08 18.90
CA ASP A 11 23.42 14.30 18.11
C ASP A 11 22.09 14.98 18.39
N LEU A 12 22.14 16.17 18.95
CA LEU A 12 20.93 16.88 19.34
C LEU A 12 20.08 17.34 18.16
N GLN A 13 20.63 17.34 16.96
CA GLN A 13 19.88 17.69 15.77
C GLN A 13 19.01 16.55 15.26
N GLU A 14 19.35 15.34 15.65
CA GLU A 14 18.63 14.17 15.21
C GLU A 14 17.15 14.13 15.65
N PRO A 15 16.78 14.55 16.87
CA PRO A 15 15.38 14.54 17.25
C PRO A 15 14.50 15.36 16.32
N ARG A 16 15.01 16.51 15.86
CA ARG A 16 14.27 17.32 14.90
C ARG A 16 14.09 16.63 13.58
N ALA A 17 15.15 15.98 13.10
CA ALA A 17 15.09 15.24 11.85
C ALA A 17 14.06 14.11 11.95
N TYR A 18 14.04 13.39 13.06
CA TYR A 18 13.06 12.33 13.26
C TYR A 18 11.64 12.87 13.30
N LEU A 19 11.43 13.97 14.02
CA LEU A 19 10.10 14.58 14.08
C LEU A 19 9.62 15.01 12.69
N THR A 20 10.53 15.55 11.89
CA THR A 20 10.18 15.95 10.53
C THR A 20 9.78 14.74 9.68
N VAL A 21 10.54 13.66 9.78
CA VAL A 21 10.24 12.43 9.03
C VAL A 21 8.89 11.86 9.46
N ILE A 22 8.63 11.82 10.76
CA ILE A 22 7.37 11.32 11.28
C ILE A 22 6.21 12.18 10.79
N ALA A 23 6.36 13.49 10.85
CA ALA A 23 5.32 14.41 10.41
C ALA A 23 5.02 14.24 8.93
N LYS A 24 6.07 14.11 8.09
CA LYS A 24 5.89 13.89 6.66
C LYS A 24 5.19 12.57 6.40
N GLY A 25 5.55 11.53 7.16
CA GLY A 25 4.90 10.23 7.02
C GLY A 25 3.43 10.27 7.37
N LEU A 26 3.08 10.98 8.44
CA LEU A 26 1.68 11.12 8.84
C LEU A 26 0.88 11.89 7.80
N VAL A 27 1.43 12.97 7.27
CA VAL A 27 0.76 13.75 6.25
C VAL A 27 0.58 12.93 4.98
N SER A 28 1.62 12.20 4.57
CA SER A 28 1.55 11.34 3.40
C SER A 28 0.48 10.27 3.57
N ASN A 29 0.41 9.66 4.75
CA ASN A 29 -0.60 8.64 5.05
C ASN A 29 -2.00 9.24 5.01
N TRP A 30 -2.18 10.47 5.49
CA TRP A 30 -3.46 11.15 5.46
C TRP A 30 -3.91 11.37 4.01
N TYR A 31 -3.02 11.84 3.14
CA TYR A 31 -3.34 12.05 1.74
C TYR A 31 -3.68 10.74 1.04
N ARG A 32 -2.96 9.67 1.37
CA ARG A 32 -3.24 8.36 0.78
C ARG A 32 -4.63 7.86 1.18
N ARG A 33 -4.99 8.02 2.45
CA ARG A 33 -6.32 7.62 2.91
C ARG A 33 -7.41 8.43 2.23
N ARG A 34 -7.19 9.74 2.06
CA ARG A 34 -8.14 10.60 1.34
C ARG A 34 -8.29 10.14 -0.11
N ALA A 35 -7.18 9.81 -0.76
CA ALA A 35 -7.22 9.36 -2.16
C ALA A 35 -8.01 8.05 -2.28
N ILE A 36 -7.80 7.12 -1.36
CA ILE A 36 -8.53 5.85 -1.36
C ILE A 36 -10.01 6.10 -1.12
N GLU A 37 -10.34 6.95 -0.16
CA GLU A 37 -11.72 7.28 0.15
C GLU A 37 -12.42 7.92 -1.05
N ASN A 38 -11.76 8.88 -1.68
CA ASN A 38 -12.33 9.54 -2.84
C ASN A 38 -12.56 8.59 -4.00
N ALA A 39 -11.58 7.70 -4.26
CA ALA A 39 -11.71 6.71 -5.32
C ALA A 39 -12.88 5.75 -5.05
N TYR A 40 -13.03 5.34 -3.79
CA TYR A 40 -14.12 4.47 -3.40
C TYR A 40 -15.49 5.16 -3.59
N LEU A 41 -15.58 6.41 -3.19
CA LEU A 41 -16.83 7.16 -3.35
C LEU A 41 -17.17 7.37 -4.82
N GLU A 42 -16.19 7.65 -5.65
CA GLU A 42 -16.39 7.77 -7.09
C GLU A 42 -16.91 6.47 -7.69
N GLU A 43 -16.35 5.35 -7.28
CA GLU A 43 -16.77 4.05 -7.76
C GLU A 43 -18.20 3.76 -7.35
N LEU A 44 -18.57 4.07 -6.11
CA LEU A 44 -19.94 3.90 -5.65
C LEU A 44 -20.91 4.77 -6.43
N ALA A 45 -20.51 6.00 -6.71
CA ALA A 45 -21.40 6.93 -7.44
C ALA A 45 -21.66 6.48 -8.87
N SER A 46 -20.72 5.73 -9.46
CA SER A 46 -20.88 5.23 -10.83
C SER A 46 -21.74 3.98 -10.91
N ARG A 47 -22.09 3.38 -9.79
CA ARG A 47 -22.87 2.15 -9.77
C ARG A 47 -24.37 2.43 -9.71
N PRO A 48 -25.18 1.49 -10.25
CA PRO A 48 -26.64 1.64 -10.15
C PRO A 48 -27.09 1.65 -8.70
N GLU A 49 -28.25 2.27 -8.43
CA GLU A 49 -28.79 2.35 -7.08
C GLU A 49 -29.00 0.97 -6.46
N ALA A 50 -29.23 -0.05 -7.26
CA ALA A 50 -29.39 -1.42 -6.77
C ALA A 50 -28.17 -1.91 -5.98
N TYR A 51 -27.04 -1.27 -6.17
CA TYR A 51 -25.80 -1.62 -5.47
C TYR A 51 -25.48 -0.65 -4.34
N SER A 52 -26.47 0.05 -3.83
CA SER A 52 -26.23 0.96 -2.72
C SER A 52 -25.71 0.19 -1.51
N VAL A 53 -24.80 0.80 -0.78
CA VAL A 53 -24.12 0.19 0.35
C VAL A 53 -24.48 0.96 1.61
N SER A 54 -24.78 0.25 2.69
CA SER A 54 -25.10 0.89 3.95
C SER A 54 -23.88 1.63 4.51
N PRO A 55 -24.07 2.65 5.36
CA PRO A 55 -22.94 3.34 5.98
C PRO A 55 -22.00 2.40 6.75
N GLU A 56 -22.55 1.39 7.43
CA GLU A 56 -21.74 0.42 8.15
C GLU A 56 -20.88 -0.40 7.22
N ASP A 57 -21.46 -0.88 6.12
CA ASP A 57 -20.72 -1.66 5.14
C ASP A 57 -19.67 -0.80 4.45
N ARG A 58 -19.99 0.46 4.20
CA ARG A 58 -19.02 1.38 3.61
C ARG A 58 -17.82 1.56 4.52
N ALA A 59 -18.05 1.72 5.82
CA ALA A 59 -16.97 1.88 6.78
C ALA A 59 -16.07 0.64 6.81
N LEU A 60 -16.68 -0.55 6.77
CA LEU A 60 -15.91 -1.79 6.75
C LEU A 60 -15.08 -1.94 5.48
N MET A 61 -15.65 -1.56 4.35
CA MET A 61 -14.93 -1.63 3.08
C MET A 61 -13.74 -0.68 3.05
N LEU A 62 -13.94 0.55 3.54
CA LEU A 62 -12.85 1.51 3.61
C LEU A 62 -11.74 1.04 4.52
N GLU A 63 -12.12 0.48 5.67
CA GLU A 63 -11.12 -0.05 6.60
C GLU A 63 -10.30 -1.16 5.96
N ALA A 64 -10.97 -2.06 5.23
CA ALA A 64 -10.26 -3.12 4.52
C ALA A 64 -9.31 -2.56 3.46
N LEU A 65 -9.73 -1.55 2.73
CA LEU A 65 -8.88 -0.92 1.72
C LEU A 65 -7.66 -0.25 2.35
N PHE A 66 -7.84 0.40 3.49
CA PHE A 66 -6.72 1.02 4.20
C PHE A 66 -5.73 -0.03 4.69
N GLU A 67 -6.24 -1.17 5.16
CA GLU A 67 -5.37 -2.26 5.62
C GLU A 67 -4.57 -2.87 4.46
N ILE A 68 -5.22 -3.07 3.32
CA ILE A 68 -4.54 -3.59 2.14
C ILE A 68 -3.46 -2.62 1.68
N ASP A 69 -3.78 -1.33 1.64
CA ASP A 69 -2.80 -0.33 1.25
C ASP A 69 -1.59 -0.33 2.17
N ALA A 70 -1.83 -0.39 3.48
CA ALA A 70 -0.75 -0.41 4.46
C ALA A 70 0.11 -1.66 4.31
N MET A 71 -0.53 -2.80 4.03
CA MET A 71 0.18 -4.04 3.81
C MET A 71 1.08 -3.96 2.58
N LEU A 72 0.53 -3.48 1.47
CA LEU A 72 1.29 -3.37 0.24
C LEU A 72 2.43 -2.37 0.35
N ASP A 73 2.25 -1.35 1.19
CA ASP A 73 3.28 -0.34 1.40
C ASP A 73 4.54 -0.90 2.08
N LYS A 74 4.44 -2.06 2.69
CA LYS A 74 5.60 -2.72 3.29
C LYS A 74 6.49 -3.37 2.25
N LEU A 75 6.01 -3.53 1.03
CA LEU A 75 6.80 -4.09 -0.06
C LEU A 75 7.68 -3.02 -0.69
N PRO A 76 8.86 -3.40 -1.22
CA PRO A 76 9.61 -2.46 -2.06
C PRO A 76 8.74 -1.97 -3.21
N ALA A 77 9.01 -0.75 -3.68
CA ALA A 77 8.14 -0.13 -4.69
C ALA A 77 7.93 -0.99 -5.94
N LYS A 78 9.01 -1.57 -6.47
CA LYS A 78 8.91 -2.40 -7.67
C LYS A 78 8.20 -3.72 -7.39
N ALA A 79 8.38 -4.27 -6.21
CA ALA A 79 7.69 -5.51 -5.83
C ALA A 79 6.20 -5.26 -5.72
N ARG A 80 5.82 -4.14 -5.11
CA ARG A 80 4.40 -3.76 -5.01
C ARG A 80 3.80 -3.57 -6.38
N GLU A 81 4.51 -2.86 -7.26
CA GLU A 81 4.02 -2.62 -8.61
C GLU A 81 3.86 -3.91 -9.39
N ALA A 82 4.85 -4.80 -9.31
CA ALA A 82 4.77 -6.09 -9.99
C ALA A 82 3.59 -6.91 -9.47
N PHE A 83 3.40 -6.92 -8.17
CA PHE A 83 2.31 -7.67 -7.56
C PHE A 83 0.96 -7.14 -8.00
N LEU A 84 0.79 -5.82 -8.02
CA LEU A 84 -0.46 -5.20 -8.46
C LEU A 84 -0.73 -5.45 -9.94
N LEU A 85 0.28 -5.35 -10.78
CA LEU A 85 0.11 -5.64 -12.20
C LEU A 85 -0.32 -7.08 -12.44
N SER A 86 0.22 -8.01 -11.65
CA SER A 86 -0.13 -9.40 -11.76
C SER A 86 -1.57 -9.68 -11.29
N GLN A 87 -1.95 -9.11 -10.16
CA GLN A 87 -3.20 -9.47 -9.50
C GLN A 87 -4.40 -8.67 -10.01
N LEU A 88 -4.21 -7.41 -10.32
CA LEU A 88 -5.30 -6.56 -10.77
C LEU A 88 -5.41 -6.50 -12.28
N ASP A 89 -4.29 -6.32 -12.96
CA ASP A 89 -4.29 -6.21 -14.42
C ASP A 89 -4.09 -7.55 -15.10
N GLU A 90 -3.79 -8.58 -14.32
CA GLU A 90 -3.63 -9.96 -14.79
C GLU A 90 -2.62 -10.07 -15.94
N LEU A 91 -1.56 -9.26 -15.88
CA LEU A 91 -0.53 -9.29 -16.90
C LEU A 91 0.36 -10.52 -16.75
N PRO A 92 0.82 -11.09 -17.88
CA PRO A 92 1.81 -12.17 -17.81
C PRO A 92 3.11 -11.67 -17.18
N TYR A 93 3.83 -12.56 -16.52
CA TYR A 93 5.08 -12.20 -15.87
C TYR A 93 6.10 -11.62 -16.85
N SER A 94 6.12 -12.14 -18.09
CA SER A 94 7.05 -11.62 -19.09
C SER A 94 6.75 -10.16 -19.43
N GLU A 95 5.49 -9.79 -19.48
CA GLU A 95 5.12 -8.41 -19.73
C GLU A 95 5.44 -7.50 -18.55
N ILE A 96 5.24 -7.99 -17.33
CA ILE A 96 5.61 -7.26 -16.14
C ILE A 96 7.12 -7.01 -16.13
N ALA A 97 7.90 -8.02 -16.46
CA ALA A 97 9.34 -7.89 -16.53
C ALA A 97 9.76 -6.78 -17.48
N GLN A 98 9.12 -6.72 -18.65
CA GLN A 98 9.42 -5.68 -19.63
C GLN A 98 9.04 -4.29 -19.12
N ARG A 99 7.85 -4.17 -18.54
CA ARG A 99 7.37 -2.88 -18.06
C ARG A 99 8.23 -2.31 -16.94
N LEU A 100 8.69 -3.17 -16.05
CA LEU A 100 9.47 -2.73 -14.89
C LEU A 100 10.96 -2.78 -15.15
N ASN A 101 11.36 -3.27 -16.33
CA ASN A 101 12.77 -3.41 -16.70
C ASN A 101 13.53 -4.26 -15.69
N ILE A 102 13.00 -5.43 -15.39
CA ILE A 102 13.60 -6.40 -14.47
C ILE A 102 13.54 -7.78 -15.10
N SER A 103 14.27 -8.72 -14.53
CA SER A 103 14.29 -10.08 -15.05
C SER A 103 13.01 -10.83 -14.67
N LEU A 104 12.72 -11.88 -15.41
CA LEU A 104 11.58 -12.74 -15.12
C LEU A 104 11.69 -13.37 -13.73
N SER A 105 12.89 -13.79 -13.35
CA SER A 105 13.09 -14.40 -12.03
C SER A 105 12.84 -13.38 -10.92
N THR A 106 13.17 -12.12 -11.17
CA THR A 106 12.88 -11.05 -10.19
C THR A 106 11.38 -10.84 -10.07
N VAL A 107 10.65 -10.89 -11.18
CA VAL A 107 9.19 -10.78 -11.12
C VAL A 107 8.62 -11.89 -10.24
N LYS A 108 9.04 -13.14 -10.48
CA LYS A 108 8.55 -14.26 -9.69
C LYS A 108 8.83 -14.09 -8.21
N ARG A 109 10.03 -13.61 -7.88
CA ARG A 109 10.38 -13.34 -6.50
C ARG A 109 9.49 -12.27 -5.88
N TYR A 110 9.20 -11.21 -6.63
CA TYR A 110 8.34 -10.14 -6.15
C TYR A 110 6.91 -10.61 -5.94
N ILE A 111 6.41 -11.48 -6.81
CA ILE A 111 5.08 -12.05 -6.63
C ILE A 111 5.02 -12.89 -5.35
N VAL A 112 6.06 -13.68 -5.10
CA VAL A 112 6.15 -14.46 -3.86
C VAL A 112 6.17 -13.55 -2.64
N LEU A 113 6.93 -12.46 -2.71
CA LEU A 113 6.97 -11.49 -1.62
C LEU A 113 5.60 -10.89 -1.35
N GLY A 114 4.86 -10.59 -2.41
CA GLY A 114 3.52 -10.05 -2.27
C GLY A 114 2.58 -11.01 -1.56
N PHE A 115 2.57 -12.27 -1.98
CA PHE A 115 1.74 -13.27 -1.33
C PHE A 115 2.18 -13.54 0.11
N ALA A 116 3.50 -13.54 0.35
CA ALA A 116 3.99 -13.73 1.71
C ALA A 116 3.53 -12.60 2.63
N GLN A 117 3.53 -11.38 2.13
CA GLN A 117 3.05 -10.25 2.91
C GLN A 117 1.54 -10.36 3.19
N CYS A 118 0.78 -10.83 2.21
CA CYS A 118 -0.65 -11.06 2.40
C CYS A 118 -0.91 -12.09 3.48
N LEU A 119 -0.17 -13.20 3.45
CA LEU A 119 -0.32 -14.25 4.45
C LEU A 119 0.08 -13.75 5.83
N ALA A 120 1.14 -12.96 5.92
CA ALA A 120 1.59 -12.41 7.19
C ALA A 120 0.53 -11.51 7.81
N SER A 121 -0.19 -10.74 6.98
CA SER A 121 -1.20 -9.82 7.49
C SER A 121 -2.48 -10.54 7.93
N MET A 122 -2.66 -11.79 7.52
CA MET A 122 -3.81 -12.59 7.92
C MET A 122 -3.58 -13.36 9.22
N ALA A 123 -2.36 -13.43 9.68
CA ALA A 123 -2.01 -14.19 10.88
C ALA A 123 -2.44 -13.49 12.17
#